data_841d5b7a945ff057f223a32f39bb4693
#
_entry.id   841d5b7a945ff057f223a32f39bb4693
#
_cell.length_a   1.000
_cell.length_b   1.000
_cell.length_c   1.000
_cell.angle_alpha   90.00
_cell.angle_beta   90.00
_cell.angle_gamma   90.00
#
_symmetry.space_group_name_H-M   'P 1'
#
loop_
_entity.id
_entity.type
_entity.pdbx_description
1 polymer ?
#
loop_
_entity_poly.entity_id
_entity_poly.type
_entity_poly.pdbx_seq_one_letter_code
_entity_poly.pdbx_strand_id
1 'polypeptide(L)'
;MNLKNIVNTHDKRILSIDPSSHSLGWAVIDFNNGLKLLDCGKIKFTKTNDISIKFNEINSGIKEICKKYSPSMTVIEQSVYIQNFQTSRVISYIIGYTWGIVQGYCFKVMDINPILWKRGIGYKNISKTDKVIFDTEAKKKKERKDRVRDIISDYFQMEEENLKDDDIVDAIGIGLWYYLMVVSNGS
;
A
#
# COMPACT_ATOMS: atom_id res chain seq x y z
N MET A 1 1.37 21.14 5.84
CA MET A 1 1.93 20.39 6.98
C MET A 1 3.38 20.04 6.63
N ASN A 2 4.35 20.53 7.39
CA ASN A 2 5.76 20.41 7.02
C ASN A 2 6.27 19.02 7.46
N LEU A 3 6.50 18.10 6.53
CA LEU A 3 6.92 16.71 6.79
C LEU A 3 8.30 16.61 7.46
N LYS A 4 9.09 17.70 7.47
CA LYS A 4 10.45 17.76 8.03
C LYS A 4 10.56 17.47 9.55
N ASN A 5 9.47 17.57 10.31
CA ASN A 5 9.49 17.37 11.76
C ASN A 5 9.02 15.96 12.19
N ILE A 6 8.94 15.02 11.28
CA ILE A 6 8.27 13.74 11.53
C ILE A 6 9.25 12.57 11.67
N VAL A 7 10.49 12.76 11.27
CA VAL A 7 11.50 11.70 11.29
C VAL A 7 12.28 11.76 12.61
N ASN A 8 11.77 11.12 13.63
CA ASN A 8 12.61 10.70 14.75
C ASN A 8 13.53 9.58 14.20
N THR A 9 14.83 9.79 14.28
CA THR A 9 15.90 9.02 13.63
C THR A 9 16.02 7.56 14.10
N HIS A 10 15.12 7.05 14.93
CA HIS A 10 15.26 5.73 15.55
C HIS A 10 14.34 4.64 14.98
N ASP A 11 13.34 4.98 14.19
CA ASP A 11 12.37 3.99 13.71
C ASP A 11 12.17 4.08 12.19
N LYS A 12 12.86 3.21 11.50
CA LYS A 12 12.90 3.18 10.05
C LYS A 12 12.18 1.97 9.44
N ARG A 13 11.19 1.44 10.15
CA ARG A 13 10.35 0.33 9.66
C ARG A 13 8.92 0.78 9.52
N ILE A 14 8.37 0.57 8.34
CA ILE A 14 6.99 0.94 8.03
C ILE A 14 6.16 -0.28 7.63
N LEU A 15 4.89 -0.23 7.96
CA LEU A 15 3.85 -1.08 7.41
C LEU A 15 3.03 -0.27 6.41
N SER A 16 2.98 -0.68 5.16
CA SER A 16 2.13 -0.10 4.13
C SER A 16 0.96 -1.02 3.81
N ILE A 17 -0.20 -0.45 3.58
CA ILE A 17 -1.47 -1.18 3.45
C ILE A 17 -2.26 -0.65 2.25
N ASP A 18 -2.69 -1.56 1.37
CA ASP A 18 -3.65 -1.34 0.30
C ASP A 18 -4.97 -2.06 0.60
N PRO A 19 -6.01 -1.36 1.08
CA PRO A 19 -7.29 -1.96 1.45
C PRO A 19 -8.24 -2.07 0.26
N SER A 20 -8.84 -3.23 0.07
CA SER A 20 -9.94 -3.48 -0.87
C SER A 20 -11.16 -4.08 -0.17
N SER A 21 -12.28 -4.24 -0.89
CA SER A 21 -13.47 -4.89 -0.34
C SER A 21 -13.32 -6.40 -0.12
N HIS A 22 -12.28 -7.03 -0.69
CA HIS A 22 -12.08 -8.47 -0.71
C HIS A 22 -10.81 -8.92 0.02
N SER A 23 -9.89 -7.99 0.27
CA SER A 23 -8.58 -8.27 0.83
C SER A 23 -7.91 -7.00 1.32
N LEU A 24 -6.83 -7.20 2.04
CA LEU A 24 -5.95 -6.14 2.48
C LEU A 24 -4.52 -6.57 2.11
N GLY A 25 -3.95 -5.91 1.09
CA GLY A 25 -2.55 -6.03 0.74
C GLY A 25 -1.69 -5.33 1.78
N TRP A 26 -0.54 -5.90 2.11
CA TRP A 26 0.39 -5.29 3.04
C TRP A 26 1.84 -5.54 2.67
N ALA A 27 2.72 -4.62 3.05
CA ALA A 27 4.16 -4.80 2.96
C ALA A 27 4.85 -4.15 4.16
N VAL A 28 5.95 -4.76 4.59
CA VAL A 28 6.82 -4.23 5.66
C VAL A 28 8.16 -3.89 5.04
N ILE A 29 8.53 -2.61 5.12
CA ILE A 29 9.79 -2.10 4.57
C ILE A 29 10.64 -1.55 5.70
N ASP A 30 11.91 -1.94 5.70
CA ASP A 30 12.95 -1.43 6.61
C ASP A 30 13.95 -0.60 5.80
N PHE A 31 14.33 0.55 6.34
CA PHE A 31 15.33 1.42 5.71
C PHE A 31 16.40 1.92 6.71
N ASN A 32 16.64 1.15 7.77
CA ASN A 32 17.72 1.44 8.72
C ASN A 32 19.10 1.42 8.07
N ASN A 33 19.33 0.43 7.21
CA ASN A 33 20.59 0.20 6.52
C ASN A 33 20.39 0.10 4.99
N GLY A 34 19.63 1.04 4.43
CA GLY A 34 19.20 1.01 3.04
C GLY A 34 17.78 0.45 2.88
N LEU A 35 17.21 0.61 1.71
CA LEU A 35 15.86 0.16 1.40
C LEU A 35 15.79 -1.36 1.35
N LYS A 36 14.93 -1.99 2.16
CA LYS A 36 14.75 -3.43 2.19
C LYS A 36 13.29 -3.80 2.41
N LEU A 37 12.71 -4.59 1.51
CA LEU A 37 11.45 -5.27 1.74
C LEU A 37 11.69 -6.46 2.68
N LEU A 38 11.11 -6.42 3.87
CA LEU A 38 11.25 -7.50 4.85
C LEU A 38 10.26 -8.62 4.60
N ASP A 39 9.01 -8.26 4.30
CA ASP A 39 7.94 -9.21 4.03
C ASP A 39 6.77 -8.47 3.37
N CYS A 40 5.93 -9.22 2.67
CA CYS A 40 4.69 -8.71 2.09
C CYS A 40 3.67 -9.84 1.98
N GLY A 41 2.41 -9.48 1.86
CA GLY A 41 1.36 -10.48 1.74
C GLY A 41 -0.04 -9.88 1.64
N LYS A 42 -1.00 -10.74 1.82
CA LYS A 42 -2.41 -10.39 1.68
C LYS A 42 -3.25 -11.07 2.76
N ILE A 43 -4.06 -10.30 3.47
CA ILE A 43 -5.14 -10.80 4.30
C ILE A 43 -6.37 -10.92 3.40
N LYS A 44 -6.73 -12.15 3.02
CA LYS A 44 -7.93 -12.42 2.21
C LYS A 44 -9.15 -12.45 3.10
N PHE A 45 -10.25 -11.82 2.64
CA PHE A 45 -11.51 -11.83 3.37
C PHE A 45 -12.42 -12.96 2.90
N THR A 46 -13.06 -13.61 3.84
CA THR A 46 -14.15 -14.53 3.55
C THR A 46 -15.25 -13.84 2.75
N LYS A 47 -15.74 -14.48 1.71
CA LYS A 47 -16.84 -13.96 0.89
C LYS A 47 -18.14 -13.99 1.68
N THR A 48 -18.45 -12.88 2.34
CA THR A 48 -19.64 -12.70 3.18
C THR A 48 -20.12 -11.25 3.17
N ASN A 49 -21.40 -11.06 3.48
CA ASN A 49 -21.98 -9.71 3.72
C ASN A 49 -21.79 -9.27 5.19
N ASP A 50 -21.40 -10.18 6.08
CA ASP A 50 -21.13 -9.86 7.48
C ASP A 50 -19.75 -9.21 7.62
N ILE A 51 -19.77 -7.90 7.89
CA ILE A 51 -18.56 -7.10 8.05
C ILE A 51 -17.75 -7.52 9.29
N SER A 52 -18.40 -8.10 10.31
CA SER A 52 -17.73 -8.50 11.54
C SER A 52 -16.71 -9.63 11.32
N ILE A 53 -16.98 -10.52 10.37
CA ILE A 53 -16.06 -11.58 9.97
C ILE A 53 -14.80 -10.96 9.37
N LYS A 54 -14.95 -9.99 8.45
CA LYS A 54 -13.80 -9.27 7.87
C LYS A 54 -13.00 -8.54 8.95
N PHE A 55 -13.67 -7.91 9.92
CA PHE A 55 -12.99 -7.25 11.02
C PHE A 55 -12.16 -8.23 11.87
N ASN A 56 -12.66 -9.42 12.13
CA ASN A 56 -11.92 -10.46 12.85
C ASN A 56 -10.67 -10.91 12.08
N GLU A 57 -10.78 -11.08 10.75
CA GLU A 57 -9.67 -11.43 9.87
C GLU A 57 -8.61 -10.31 9.84
N ILE A 58 -9.02 -9.06 9.70
CA ILE A 58 -8.13 -7.89 9.78
C ILE A 58 -7.44 -7.82 11.13
N ASN A 59 -8.20 -7.94 12.22
CA ASN A 59 -7.67 -7.86 13.57
C ASN A 59 -6.59 -8.92 13.83
N SER A 60 -6.83 -10.15 13.42
CA SER A 60 -5.89 -11.26 13.60
C SER A 60 -4.63 -11.03 12.75
N GLY A 61 -4.78 -10.76 11.44
CA GLY A 61 -3.65 -10.60 10.54
C GLY A 61 -2.80 -9.37 10.86
N ILE A 62 -3.43 -8.20 11.09
CA ILE A 62 -2.69 -6.97 11.40
C ILE A 62 -1.95 -7.09 12.74
N LYS A 63 -2.57 -7.70 13.77
CA LYS A 63 -1.90 -7.94 15.06
C LYS A 63 -0.68 -8.84 14.91
N GLU A 64 -0.78 -9.90 14.11
CA GLU A 64 0.34 -10.80 13.85
C GLU A 64 1.49 -10.04 13.17
N ILE A 65 1.21 -9.28 12.11
CA ILE A 65 2.18 -8.47 11.38
C ILE A 65 2.84 -7.46 12.32
N CYS A 66 2.06 -6.71 13.08
CA CYS A 66 2.58 -5.69 13.98
C CYS A 66 3.45 -6.30 15.10
N LYS A 67 3.06 -7.44 15.67
CA LYS A 67 3.86 -8.15 16.67
C LYS A 67 5.16 -8.69 16.11
N LYS A 68 5.12 -9.25 14.89
CA LYS A 68 6.30 -9.86 14.24
C LYS A 68 7.33 -8.80 13.82
N TYR A 69 6.88 -7.69 13.28
CA TYR A 69 7.78 -6.71 12.65
C TYR A 69 7.95 -5.42 13.44
N SER A 70 7.09 -5.14 14.42
CA SER A 70 7.12 -3.91 15.24
C SER A 70 7.31 -2.65 14.38
N PRO A 71 6.42 -2.37 13.40
CA PRO A 71 6.54 -1.18 12.58
C PRO A 71 6.33 0.08 13.43
N SER A 72 7.15 1.09 13.23
CA SER A 72 7.01 2.38 13.91
C SER A 72 5.93 3.25 13.29
N MET A 73 5.64 3.02 12.02
CA MET A 73 4.68 3.79 11.25
C MET A 73 3.86 2.90 10.33
N THR A 74 2.61 3.30 10.11
CA THR A 74 1.74 2.69 9.11
C THR A 74 1.26 3.74 8.10
N VAL A 75 1.29 3.38 6.82
CA VAL A 75 0.73 4.17 5.71
C VAL A 75 -0.38 3.36 5.05
N ILE A 76 -1.59 3.90 5.00
CA ILE A 76 -2.77 3.23 4.44
C ILE A 76 -3.22 3.97 3.17
N GLU A 77 -3.53 3.25 2.09
CA GLU A 77 -4.12 3.89 0.91
C GLU A 77 -5.52 4.43 1.24
N GLN A 78 -5.79 5.66 0.79
CA GLN A 78 -7.12 6.26 0.91
C GLN A 78 -8.11 5.58 -0.04
N SER A 79 -9.35 5.44 0.41
CA SER A 79 -10.44 5.12 -0.50
C SER A 79 -10.63 6.23 -1.51
N VAL A 80 -10.56 5.91 -2.79
CA VAL A 80 -11.01 6.83 -3.86
C VAL A 80 -12.50 6.65 -4.06
N TYR A 81 -13.14 7.68 -4.63
CA TYR A 81 -14.55 7.59 -4.99
C TYR A 81 -14.79 6.45 -5.97
N ILE A 82 -15.63 5.50 -5.58
CA ILE A 82 -16.10 4.39 -6.41
C ILE A 82 -17.58 4.66 -6.65
N GLN A 83 -18.05 4.51 -7.89
CA GLN A 83 -19.47 4.73 -8.24
C GLN A 83 -20.42 3.82 -7.45
N ASN A 84 -19.96 2.66 -7.02
CA ASN A 84 -20.74 1.76 -6.17
C ASN A 84 -20.64 2.17 -4.70
N PHE A 85 -21.69 2.79 -4.20
CA PHE A 85 -21.77 3.25 -2.80
C PHE A 85 -21.57 2.13 -1.77
N GLN A 86 -22.09 0.93 -2.02
CA GLN A 86 -21.93 -0.20 -1.10
C GLN A 86 -20.46 -0.63 -0.98
N THR A 87 -19.77 -0.72 -2.11
CA THR A 87 -18.34 -1.03 -2.12
C THR A 87 -17.52 0.04 -1.41
N SER A 88 -17.77 1.33 -1.70
CA SER A 88 -17.10 2.45 -1.04
C SER A 88 -17.30 2.43 0.46
N ARG A 89 -18.53 2.17 0.92
CA ARG A 89 -18.85 2.05 2.34
C ARG A 89 -18.08 0.93 3.03
N VAL A 90 -18.02 -0.25 2.42
CA VAL A 90 -17.28 -1.40 2.97
C VAL A 90 -15.79 -1.08 3.07
N ILE A 91 -15.18 -0.49 2.04
CA ILE A 91 -13.77 -0.10 2.07
C ILE A 91 -13.51 0.94 3.17
N SER A 92 -14.39 1.93 3.33
CA SER A 92 -14.27 2.94 4.40
C SER A 92 -14.30 2.31 5.80
N TYR A 93 -15.16 1.31 6.03
CA TYR A 93 -15.18 0.56 7.29
C TYR A 93 -13.89 -0.22 7.52
N ILE A 94 -13.36 -0.88 6.48
CA ILE A 94 -12.09 -1.62 6.53
C ILE A 94 -10.94 -0.67 6.86
N ILE A 95 -10.85 0.48 6.19
CA ILE A 95 -9.82 1.50 6.46
C ILE A 95 -9.91 1.99 7.91
N GLY A 96 -11.09 2.43 8.35
CA GLY A 96 -11.27 2.96 9.70
C GLY A 96 -10.97 1.93 10.78
N TYR A 97 -11.38 0.67 10.58
CA TYR A 97 -11.11 -0.42 11.51
C TYR A 97 -9.60 -0.77 11.56
N THR A 98 -8.96 -0.86 10.40
CA THR A 98 -7.52 -1.09 10.28
C THR A 98 -6.73 0.02 10.97
N TRP A 99 -7.10 1.28 10.74
CA TRP A 99 -6.51 2.44 11.39
C TRP A 99 -6.56 2.31 12.92
N GLY A 100 -7.73 2.01 13.48
CA GLY A 100 -7.89 1.84 14.93
C GLY A 100 -6.99 0.75 15.51
N ILE A 101 -6.78 -0.36 14.78
CA ILE A 101 -5.88 -1.43 15.23
C ILE A 101 -4.42 -0.99 15.18
N VAL A 102 -3.94 -0.47 14.03
CA VAL A 102 -2.51 -0.12 13.86
C VAL A 102 -2.10 1.02 14.78
N GLN A 103 -3.03 1.94 15.12
CA GLN A 103 -2.76 3.03 16.07
C GLN A 103 -2.36 2.53 17.47
N GLY A 104 -2.76 1.30 17.83
CA GLY A 104 -2.33 0.66 19.08
C GLY A 104 -0.93 0.04 19.03
N TYR A 105 -0.31 -0.04 17.86
CA TYR A 105 1.00 -0.67 17.65
C TYR A 105 2.07 0.27 17.08
N CYS A 106 1.67 1.30 16.34
CA CYS A 106 2.58 2.20 15.65
C CYS A 106 2.57 3.58 16.28
N PHE A 107 3.73 4.22 16.30
CA PHE A 107 3.87 5.60 16.79
C PHE A 107 3.06 6.58 15.93
N LYS A 108 2.95 6.30 14.63
CA LYS A 108 2.23 7.15 13.70
C LYS A 108 1.48 6.33 12.65
N VAL A 109 0.28 6.79 12.33
CA VAL A 109 -0.53 6.29 11.21
C VAL A 109 -0.87 7.45 10.30
N MET A 110 -0.79 7.26 9.02
CA MET A 110 -1.22 8.22 7.99
C MET A 110 -1.89 7.51 6.82
N ASP A 111 -2.64 8.27 6.05
CA ASP A 111 -3.18 7.81 4.78
C ASP A 111 -2.55 8.56 3.60
N ILE A 112 -2.66 7.98 2.41
CA ILE A 112 -2.12 8.53 1.16
C ILE A 112 -3.07 8.33 0.00
N ASN A 113 -3.22 9.37 -0.80
CA ASN A 113 -3.99 9.28 -2.03
C ASN A 113 -3.24 8.45 -3.09
N PRO A 114 -3.92 7.49 -3.79
CA PRO A 114 -3.29 6.63 -4.79
C PRO A 114 -2.60 7.39 -5.93
N ILE A 115 -3.12 8.55 -6.32
CA ILE A 115 -2.49 9.37 -7.37
C ILE A 115 -1.15 9.94 -6.88
N LEU A 116 -1.08 10.32 -5.59
CA LEU A 116 0.11 10.95 -5.03
C LEU A 116 1.23 9.93 -4.86
N TRP A 117 0.96 8.74 -4.31
CA TRP A 117 2.02 7.78 -4.12
C TRP A 117 2.52 7.20 -5.47
N LYS A 118 1.62 6.91 -6.42
CA LYS A 118 2.00 6.46 -7.77
C LYS A 118 2.90 7.50 -8.45
N ARG A 119 2.53 8.78 -8.41
CA ARG A 119 3.37 9.85 -8.94
C ARG A 119 4.72 9.94 -8.20
N GLY A 120 4.72 9.77 -6.89
CA GLY A 120 5.93 9.89 -6.06
C GLY A 120 6.96 8.79 -6.29
N ILE A 121 6.56 7.60 -6.71
CA ILE A 121 7.48 6.53 -7.14
C ILE A 121 7.93 6.65 -8.61
N GLY A 122 7.53 7.70 -9.32
CA GLY A 122 7.89 7.92 -10.73
C GLY A 122 6.92 7.31 -11.75
N TYR A 123 5.76 6.81 -11.32
CA TYR A 123 4.75 6.28 -12.22
C TYR A 123 4.26 7.35 -13.21
N LYS A 124 4.28 7.02 -14.49
CA LYS A 124 3.76 7.86 -15.58
C LYS A 124 2.46 7.28 -16.12
N ASN A 125 1.44 8.10 -16.19
CA ASN A 125 0.17 7.72 -16.80
C ASN A 125 0.32 7.34 -18.28
N ILE A 126 -0.59 6.52 -18.76
CA ILE A 126 -0.70 6.17 -20.18
C ILE A 126 -0.88 7.45 -21.01
N SER A 127 0.03 7.71 -21.93
CA SER A 127 0.00 8.88 -22.81
C SER A 127 -1.10 8.76 -23.88
N LYS A 128 -1.33 9.84 -24.64
CA LYS A 128 -2.25 9.80 -25.78
C LYS A 128 -1.78 8.81 -26.85
N THR A 129 -0.47 8.71 -27.07
CA THR A 129 0.14 7.77 -28.02
C THR A 129 -0.05 6.32 -27.56
N ASP A 130 0.19 6.05 -26.26
CA ASP A 130 -0.01 4.73 -25.69
C ASP A 130 -1.46 4.25 -25.79
N LYS A 131 -2.43 5.18 -25.73
CA LYS A 131 -3.86 4.85 -25.88
C LYS A 131 -4.22 4.29 -27.25
N VAL A 132 -3.43 4.57 -28.28
CA VAL A 132 -3.58 4.01 -29.61
C VAL A 132 -3.05 2.57 -29.66
N ILE A 133 -1.97 2.29 -28.94
CA ILE A 133 -1.35 0.97 -28.85
C ILE A 133 -2.21 0.06 -27.98
N PHE A 134 -2.67 0.56 -26.83
CA PHE A 134 -3.55 -0.14 -25.91
C PHE A 134 -5.01 0.21 -26.19
N ASP A 135 -5.58 -0.42 -27.23
CA ASP A 135 -6.90 -0.12 -27.80
C ASP A 135 -8.10 -0.47 -26.88
N THR A 136 -7.92 -1.35 -25.91
CA THR A 136 -8.96 -1.77 -24.97
C THR A 136 -8.69 -1.32 -23.54
N GLU A 137 -9.75 -1.14 -22.74
CA GLU A 137 -9.59 -0.80 -21.31
C GLU A 137 -8.88 -1.92 -20.53
N ALA A 138 -9.04 -3.19 -20.95
CA ALA A 138 -8.33 -4.31 -20.34
C ALA A 138 -6.80 -4.19 -20.55
N LYS A 139 -6.35 -3.88 -21.77
CA LYS A 139 -4.94 -3.66 -22.10
C LYS A 139 -4.39 -2.44 -21.34
N LYS A 140 -5.14 -1.34 -21.30
CA LYS A 140 -4.75 -0.14 -20.52
C LYS A 140 -4.63 -0.44 -19.04
N LYS A 141 -5.56 -1.21 -18.47
CA LYS A 141 -5.51 -1.62 -17.07
C LYS A 141 -4.29 -2.49 -16.80
N LYS A 142 -4.00 -3.45 -17.67
CA LYS A 142 -2.80 -4.30 -17.55
C LYS A 142 -1.53 -3.43 -17.59
N GLU A 143 -1.38 -2.59 -18.59
CA GLU A 143 -0.22 -1.71 -18.74
C GLU A 143 0.03 -0.82 -17.51
N ARG A 144 -1.04 -0.25 -16.92
CA ARG A 144 -0.92 0.55 -15.70
C ARG A 144 -0.33 -0.25 -14.54
N LYS A 145 -0.69 -1.52 -14.43
CA LYS A 145 -0.20 -2.42 -13.38
C LYS A 145 1.23 -2.85 -13.65
N ASP A 146 1.53 -3.20 -14.89
CA ASP A 146 2.88 -3.62 -15.29
C ASP A 146 3.89 -2.49 -15.02
N ARG A 147 3.57 -1.24 -15.34
CA ARG A 147 4.43 -0.08 -15.01
C ARG A 147 4.73 0.08 -13.52
N VAL A 148 3.79 -0.24 -12.64
CA VAL A 148 4.04 -0.21 -11.20
C VAL A 148 4.94 -1.37 -10.79
N ARG A 149 4.75 -2.57 -11.37
CA ARG A 149 5.60 -3.75 -11.14
C ARG A 149 7.04 -3.50 -11.56
N ASP A 150 7.24 -2.92 -12.75
CA ASP A 150 8.56 -2.57 -13.27
C ASP A 150 9.32 -1.67 -12.31
N ILE A 151 8.68 -0.61 -11.83
CA ILE A 151 9.27 0.30 -10.85
C ILE A 151 9.66 -0.43 -9.56
N ILE A 152 8.78 -1.27 -9.03
CA ILE A 152 9.03 -2.02 -7.80
C ILE A 152 10.15 -3.04 -8.01
N SER A 153 10.14 -3.76 -9.14
CA SER A 153 11.19 -4.71 -9.52
C SER A 153 12.56 -4.04 -9.54
N ASP A 154 12.66 -2.86 -10.16
CA ASP A 154 13.90 -2.08 -10.24
C ASP A 154 14.43 -1.68 -8.86
N TYR A 155 13.55 -1.21 -7.95
CA TYR A 155 13.97 -0.75 -6.62
C TYR A 155 14.35 -1.89 -5.68
N PHE A 156 13.62 -3.01 -5.71
CA PHE A 156 13.82 -4.12 -4.78
C PHE A 156 14.54 -5.31 -5.39
N GLN A 157 14.91 -5.26 -6.68
CA GLN A 157 15.54 -6.34 -7.44
C GLN A 157 14.74 -7.66 -7.33
N MET A 158 13.41 -7.54 -7.44
CA MET A 158 12.49 -8.66 -7.35
C MET A 158 12.17 -9.23 -8.74
N GLU A 159 12.06 -10.56 -8.81
CA GLU A 159 11.56 -11.22 -10.02
C GLU A 159 10.05 -10.99 -10.19
N GLU A 160 9.59 -10.90 -11.45
CA GLU A 160 8.16 -10.69 -11.77
C GLU A 160 7.24 -11.74 -11.16
N GLU A 161 7.76 -12.96 -10.96
CA GLU A 161 7.00 -14.06 -10.35
C GLU A 161 6.51 -13.73 -8.93
N ASN A 162 7.25 -12.91 -8.21
CA ASN A 162 6.93 -12.47 -6.84
C ASN A 162 5.95 -11.29 -6.80
N LEU A 163 5.67 -10.67 -7.97
CA LEU A 163 4.84 -9.48 -8.13
C LEU A 163 3.50 -9.76 -8.83
N LYS A 164 2.97 -10.98 -8.73
CA LYS A 164 1.72 -11.38 -9.44
C LYS A 164 0.45 -10.79 -8.83
N ASP A 165 0.43 -10.50 -7.55
CA ASP A 165 -0.75 -10.00 -6.83
C ASP A 165 -0.74 -8.48 -6.77
N ASP A 166 -1.76 -7.85 -7.37
CA ASP A 166 -1.86 -6.39 -7.49
C ASP A 166 -1.95 -5.67 -6.14
N ASP A 167 -2.69 -6.23 -5.17
CA ASP A 167 -2.86 -5.61 -3.85
C ASP A 167 -1.53 -5.62 -3.08
N ILE A 168 -0.71 -6.66 -3.26
CA ILE A 168 0.65 -6.74 -2.69
C ILE A 168 1.56 -5.71 -3.36
N VAL A 169 1.50 -5.62 -4.69
CA VAL A 169 2.29 -4.66 -5.48
C VAL A 169 1.98 -3.23 -5.09
N ASP A 170 0.70 -2.87 -4.98
CA ASP A 170 0.28 -1.53 -4.56
C ASP A 170 0.73 -1.24 -3.10
N ALA A 171 0.63 -2.22 -2.20
CA ALA A 171 1.15 -2.08 -0.83
C ALA A 171 2.68 -1.84 -0.79
N ILE A 172 3.48 -2.55 -1.59
CA ILE A 172 4.93 -2.31 -1.71
C ILE A 172 5.18 -0.91 -2.27
N GLY A 173 4.44 -0.50 -3.30
CA GLY A 173 4.54 0.83 -3.91
C GLY A 173 4.26 1.98 -2.95
N ILE A 174 3.26 1.84 -2.06
CA ILE A 174 2.97 2.79 -0.99
C ILE A 174 4.17 2.93 -0.05
N GLY A 175 4.76 1.82 0.34
CA GLY A 175 5.94 1.81 1.22
C GLY A 175 7.17 2.40 0.55
N LEU A 176 7.41 2.11 -0.72
CA LEU A 176 8.47 2.73 -1.53
C LEU A 176 8.29 4.24 -1.62
N TRP A 177 7.05 4.71 -1.88
CA TRP A 177 6.73 6.13 -1.89
C TRP A 177 7.13 6.81 -0.59
N TYR A 178 6.77 6.21 0.56
CA TYR A 178 7.10 6.79 1.85
C TYR A 178 8.62 6.89 2.04
N TYR A 179 9.36 5.84 1.69
CA TYR A 179 10.83 5.86 1.74
C TYR A 179 11.41 7.00 0.91
N LEU A 180 10.99 7.14 -0.35
CA LEU A 180 11.50 8.18 -1.24
C LEU A 180 11.16 9.59 -0.73
N MET A 181 9.95 9.81 -0.19
CA MET A 181 9.56 11.10 0.34
C MET A 181 10.32 11.49 1.62
N VAL A 182 10.63 10.52 2.45
CA VAL A 182 11.29 10.77 3.74
C VAL A 182 12.81 10.87 3.57
N VAL A 183 13.41 9.99 2.79
CA VAL A 183 14.87 9.94 2.61
C VAL A 183 15.35 11.01 1.65
N SER A 184 14.62 11.27 0.56
CA SER A 184 14.98 12.31 -0.42
C SER A 184 14.81 13.74 0.09
N ASN A 185 14.01 13.96 1.14
CA ASN A 185 13.80 15.28 1.75
C ASN A 185 14.59 15.49 3.05
N GLY A 186 15.37 14.50 3.47
CA GLY A 186 16.19 14.53 4.68
C GLY A 186 17.70 14.70 4.43
N SER A 187 18.09 14.79 3.15
CA SER A 187 19.48 15.02 2.71
C SER A 187 19.75 16.48 2.45
#